data_5d1f30bbfbc02ade748c20d2ca9a3c72
#
_entry.id   5d1f30bbfbc02ade748c20d2ca9a3c72
#
_cell.length_a   1.000
_cell.length_b   1.000
_cell.length_c   1.000
_cell.angle_alpha   90.00
_cell.angle_beta   90.00
_cell.angle_gamma   90.00
#
_symmetry.space_group_name_H-M   'P 1'
#
loop_
_entity.id
_entity.type
_entity.pdbx_description
1 polymer ?
#
loop_
_entity_poly.entity_id
_entity_poly.type
_entity_poly.pdbx_seq_one_letter_code
_entity_poly.pdbx_strand_id
1 'polypeptide(L)'
;MADRSSGRRHLRLGAQTIAPLLFALFVLLSAGCQGNTPVPTPTSMPTETATPSPTLTATATATPTSTPTATATATATPTLTPSPTPVPLQVEVLFDHAGVTQGHTAVVRVTTNRSCRLAGSLGDQRLSFVTVDGTEHMAFAGISAVAETGPSQLLVRARAEDGQEMALVTSIQIVAGRFGREVLHFSPTVAKLLAPEIQQEEQARLAEAYATSQPKVLWAGPFIWPNQGEITSDFGTRRTYEDREGSYHAGVDISGSIGDPVRASAAGIVVLAESLQVRGNAVILDHGAGVFSSYCHLDRIEVQVGQAVRVGDTLGRVGATGLVTGAHLHWELRVGGVAVDPKEWTTRQFP
;
A
#
# COMPACT_ATOMS: atom_id res chain seq x y z
N MET A 1 40.77 30.43 -51.81
CA MET A 1 41.07 28.98 -51.92
C MET A 1 41.47 28.57 -50.49
N ALA A 2 40.58 28.01 -49.74
CA ALA A 2 40.78 27.54 -48.37
C ALA A 2 40.25 26.11 -48.26
N ASP A 3 41.13 25.23 -47.96
CA ASP A 3 40.87 23.81 -47.76
C ASP A 3 40.35 23.60 -46.35
N ARG A 4 39.23 22.88 -46.19
CA ARG A 4 38.64 22.47 -44.93
C ARG A 4 38.76 20.94 -44.83
N SER A 5 39.75 20.45 -44.10
CA SER A 5 39.82 19.05 -43.69
C SER A 5 39.11 18.87 -42.36
N SER A 6 37.98 18.14 -42.39
CA SER A 6 37.20 17.75 -41.21
C SER A 6 37.79 16.49 -40.58
N GLY A 7 38.41 16.63 -39.41
CA GLY A 7 38.83 15.50 -38.58
C GLY A 7 37.67 14.91 -37.77
N ARG A 8 37.16 13.74 -38.13
CA ARG A 8 36.25 12.93 -37.29
C ARG A 8 37.08 12.19 -36.25
N ARG A 9 36.90 12.54 -34.98
CA ARG A 9 37.38 11.72 -33.86
C ARG A 9 36.33 10.70 -33.49
N HIS A 10 36.62 9.43 -33.69
CA HIS A 10 35.83 8.32 -33.15
C HIS A 10 36.13 8.14 -31.66
N LEU A 11 35.18 8.41 -30.82
CA LEU A 11 35.20 7.98 -29.41
C LEU A 11 34.74 6.52 -29.35
N ARG A 12 35.62 5.63 -28.93
CA ARG A 12 35.24 4.25 -28.54
C ARG A 12 34.73 4.29 -27.10
N LEU A 13 33.45 4.03 -26.88
CA LEU A 13 32.93 3.72 -25.56
C LEU A 13 33.30 2.26 -25.21
N GLY A 14 34.08 2.08 -24.18
CA GLY A 14 34.34 0.80 -23.55
C GLY A 14 33.12 0.38 -22.70
N ALA A 15 32.63 -0.83 -22.94
CA ALA A 15 31.60 -1.44 -22.11
C ALA A 15 32.18 -1.77 -20.73
N GLN A 16 31.67 -1.15 -19.69
CA GLN A 16 31.91 -1.59 -18.30
C GLN A 16 30.78 -2.53 -17.88
N THR A 17 31.16 -3.75 -17.65
CA THR A 17 30.32 -4.80 -17.09
C THR A 17 30.09 -4.51 -15.61
N ILE A 18 28.87 -4.23 -15.21
CA ILE A 18 28.48 -4.09 -13.79
C ILE A 18 28.10 -5.49 -13.30
N ALA A 19 28.91 -6.01 -12.35
CA ALA A 19 28.64 -7.24 -11.64
C ALA A 19 27.50 -7.06 -10.62
N PRO A 20 26.63 -8.06 -10.40
CA PRO A 20 25.58 -7.97 -9.41
C PRO A 20 26.15 -8.05 -7.99
N LEU A 21 25.82 -7.08 -7.16
CA LEU A 21 26.12 -7.07 -5.73
C LEU A 21 25.17 -8.05 -5.02
N LEU A 22 25.74 -9.17 -4.56
CA LEU A 22 25.08 -10.12 -3.67
C LEU A 22 24.90 -9.46 -2.28
N PHE A 23 23.66 -9.24 -1.86
CA PHE A 23 23.33 -8.88 -0.49
C PHE A 23 23.46 -10.14 0.40
N ALA A 24 24.51 -10.17 1.22
CA ALA A 24 24.68 -11.17 2.27
C ALA A 24 23.78 -10.81 3.46
N LEU A 25 22.85 -11.70 3.78
CA LEU A 25 21.99 -11.66 4.96
C LEU A 25 22.83 -12.01 6.21
N PHE A 26 23.17 -11.03 7.03
CA PHE A 26 23.76 -11.24 8.34
C PHE A 26 22.66 -11.54 9.36
N VAL A 27 22.55 -12.81 9.77
CA VAL A 27 21.78 -13.22 10.93
C VAL A 27 22.63 -13.00 12.16
N LEU A 28 22.32 -12.02 12.98
CA LEU A 28 22.87 -11.84 14.32
C LEU A 28 22.07 -12.68 15.32
N LEU A 29 22.68 -13.78 15.78
CA LEU A 29 22.23 -14.46 16.99
C LEU A 29 22.60 -13.58 18.20
N SER A 30 21.61 -13.05 18.89
CA SER A 30 21.77 -12.52 20.24
C SER A 30 21.39 -13.59 21.25
N ALA A 31 22.36 -13.99 22.04
CA ALA A 31 22.24 -14.93 23.16
C ALA A 31 21.40 -14.32 24.30
N GLY A 32 20.64 -15.19 24.95
CA GLY A 32 19.58 -14.87 25.88
C GLY A 32 20.01 -14.31 27.23
N CYS A 33 19.03 -13.72 27.88
CA CYS A 33 18.92 -13.70 29.32
C CYS A 33 17.63 -14.42 29.72
N GLN A 34 17.77 -15.49 30.48
CA GLN A 34 16.68 -16.26 31.07
C GLN A 34 16.04 -15.45 32.18
N GLY A 35 14.78 -15.06 32.01
CA GLY A 35 13.92 -14.62 33.09
C GLY A 35 12.98 -15.75 33.48
N ASN A 36 13.12 -16.27 34.70
CA ASN A 36 12.22 -17.24 35.31
C ASN A 36 10.83 -16.67 35.49
N THR A 37 9.85 -17.23 34.76
CA THR A 37 8.44 -17.11 35.09
C THR A 37 7.96 -18.41 35.75
N PRO A 38 7.18 -18.38 36.83
CA PRO A 38 6.71 -19.58 37.51
C PRO A 38 5.65 -20.31 36.67
N VAL A 39 5.85 -21.63 36.58
CA VAL A 39 4.95 -22.60 35.94
C VAL A 39 3.66 -22.70 36.78
N PRO A 40 2.45 -22.61 36.22
CA PRO A 40 1.24 -22.91 36.95
C PRO A 40 1.10 -24.42 37.18
N THR A 41 0.79 -24.78 38.43
CA THR A 41 0.54 -26.12 38.94
C THR A 41 -0.66 -26.75 38.24
N PRO A 42 -0.64 -28.00 37.78
CA PRO A 42 -1.80 -28.64 37.19
C PRO A 42 -2.84 -28.99 38.24
N THR A 43 -4.05 -28.53 38.03
CA THR A 43 -5.24 -28.89 38.80
C THR A 43 -5.64 -30.33 38.50
N SER A 44 -5.78 -31.13 39.59
CA SER A 44 -6.17 -32.53 39.57
C SER A 44 -7.53 -32.79 38.91
N MET A 45 -7.56 -33.74 37.97
CA MET A 45 -8.79 -34.30 37.40
C MET A 45 -9.58 -35.08 38.49
N PRO A 46 -10.92 -35.07 38.49
CA PRO A 46 -11.72 -35.90 39.37
C PRO A 46 -11.65 -37.38 38.96
N THR A 47 -11.49 -38.23 39.94
CA THR A 47 -11.48 -39.69 39.87
C THR A 47 -12.88 -40.22 39.45
N GLU A 48 -12.95 -40.97 38.35
CA GLU A 48 -14.15 -41.69 37.99
C GLU A 48 -14.47 -42.81 38.97
N THR A 49 -15.69 -42.84 39.51
CA THR A 49 -16.23 -43.84 40.40
C THR A 49 -16.64 -45.07 39.59
N ALA A 50 -16.09 -46.23 39.89
CA ALA A 50 -16.43 -47.51 39.27
C ALA A 50 -17.88 -47.92 39.55
N THR A 51 -18.63 -48.19 38.50
CA THR A 51 -19.99 -48.76 38.54
C THR A 51 -19.89 -50.31 38.67
N PRO A 52 -20.64 -50.97 39.57
CA PRO A 52 -20.57 -52.41 39.72
C PRO A 52 -21.15 -53.20 38.55
N SER A 53 -20.47 -54.28 38.17
CA SER A 53 -20.85 -55.25 37.12
C SER A 53 -22.12 -56.00 37.50
N PRO A 54 -23.08 -56.22 36.56
CA PRO A 54 -24.24 -57.04 36.85
C PRO A 54 -23.94 -58.54 36.79
N THR A 55 -24.44 -59.27 37.79
CA THR A 55 -24.36 -60.71 37.95
C THR A 55 -25.18 -61.41 36.83
N LEU A 56 -24.56 -62.38 36.15
CA LEU A 56 -25.20 -63.21 35.14
C LEU A 56 -26.13 -64.17 35.80
N THR A 57 -27.43 -64.09 35.52
CA THR A 57 -28.46 -65.08 35.82
C THR A 57 -28.61 -66.01 34.64
N ALA A 58 -28.47 -67.35 34.84
CA ALA A 58 -28.62 -68.38 33.82
C ALA A 58 -30.09 -68.46 33.43
N THR A 59 -30.40 -68.34 32.16
CA THR A 59 -31.75 -68.54 31.59
C THR A 59 -31.75 -69.74 30.64
N ALA A 60 -32.81 -70.53 30.75
CA ALA A 60 -33.06 -71.81 30.14
C ALA A 60 -32.90 -71.90 28.60
N THR A 61 -32.38 -73.07 28.17
CA THR A 61 -32.19 -73.47 26.78
C THR A 61 -33.56 -73.57 26.07
N ALA A 62 -33.73 -72.77 25.01
CA ALA A 62 -34.85 -72.86 24.07
C ALA A 62 -34.41 -73.70 22.85
N THR A 63 -35.29 -74.68 22.45
CA THR A 63 -35.17 -75.55 21.28
C THR A 63 -35.10 -74.73 19.96
N PRO A 64 -34.20 -75.04 19.03
CA PRO A 64 -34.15 -74.29 17.78
C PRO A 64 -35.30 -74.54 16.87
N THR A 65 -36.10 -73.51 16.62
CA THR A 65 -37.09 -73.48 15.53
C THR A 65 -36.38 -73.05 14.25
N SER A 66 -36.58 -73.83 13.16
CA SER A 66 -35.96 -73.51 11.85
C SER A 66 -36.40 -72.14 11.33
N THR A 67 -35.48 -71.21 11.28
CA THR A 67 -35.70 -69.89 10.70
C THR A 67 -35.63 -69.98 9.15
N PRO A 68 -36.59 -69.42 8.40
CA PRO A 68 -36.50 -69.36 6.94
C PRO A 68 -35.26 -68.57 6.50
N THR A 69 -34.48 -69.12 5.58
CA THR A 69 -33.33 -68.52 4.95
C THR A 69 -33.74 -67.19 4.28
N ALA A 70 -33.24 -66.08 4.80
CA ALA A 70 -33.45 -64.77 4.19
C ALA A 70 -32.79 -64.75 2.79
N THR A 71 -33.59 -64.55 1.76
CA THR A 71 -33.09 -64.28 0.40
C THR A 71 -32.34 -62.98 0.41
N ALA A 72 -31.07 -63.03 0.02
CA ALA A 72 -30.24 -61.84 -0.07
C ALA A 72 -30.85 -60.84 -1.05
N THR A 73 -31.38 -59.73 -0.54
CA THR A 73 -31.79 -58.58 -1.36
C THR A 73 -30.55 -57.93 -1.88
N ALA A 74 -30.39 -57.84 -3.20
CA ALA A 74 -29.25 -57.14 -3.82
C ALA A 74 -29.26 -55.67 -3.35
N THR A 75 -28.29 -55.32 -2.52
CA THR A 75 -28.04 -53.90 -2.13
C THR A 75 -27.60 -53.16 -3.38
N ALA A 76 -28.40 -52.18 -3.81
CA ALA A 76 -28.01 -51.32 -4.93
C ALA A 76 -26.66 -50.61 -4.59
N THR A 77 -25.66 -50.89 -5.39
CA THR A 77 -24.39 -50.20 -5.30
C THR A 77 -24.62 -48.69 -5.56
N PRO A 78 -24.22 -47.77 -4.67
CA PRO A 78 -24.42 -46.34 -4.90
C PRO A 78 -23.68 -45.96 -6.19
N THR A 79 -24.43 -45.50 -7.19
CA THR A 79 -23.87 -44.92 -8.40
C THR A 79 -23.19 -43.63 -7.97
N LEU A 80 -21.87 -43.57 -8.12
CA LEU A 80 -21.10 -42.33 -7.86
C LEU A 80 -21.61 -41.26 -8.82
N THR A 81 -22.35 -40.29 -8.29
CA THR A 81 -22.72 -39.10 -9.07
C THR A 81 -21.40 -38.39 -9.46
N PRO A 82 -21.15 -38.13 -10.77
CA PRO A 82 -19.95 -37.45 -11.17
C PRO A 82 -19.88 -36.11 -10.44
N SER A 83 -18.78 -35.86 -9.75
CA SER A 83 -18.51 -34.54 -9.14
C SER A 83 -18.51 -33.50 -10.26
N PRO A 84 -19.23 -32.39 -10.13
CA PRO A 84 -19.26 -31.37 -11.17
C PRO A 84 -17.83 -30.92 -11.47
N THR A 85 -17.46 -30.91 -12.75
CA THR A 85 -16.16 -30.38 -13.18
C THR A 85 -16.04 -28.92 -12.72
N PRO A 86 -15.01 -28.54 -11.97
CA PRO A 86 -14.86 -27.17 -11.50
C PRO A 86 -14.83 -26.20 -12.68
N VAL A 87 -15.62 -25.14 -12.62
CA VAL A 87 -15.59 -24.06 -13.62
C VAL A 87 -14.20 -23.41 -13.57
N PRO A 88 -13.50 -23.26 -14.68
CA PRO A 88 -12.17 -22.61 -14.70
C PRO A 88 -12.26 -21.18 -14.15
N LEU A 89 -11.23 -20.77 -13.36
CA LEU A 89 -11.11 -19.40 -12.90
C LEU A 89 -10.89 -18.48 -14.10
N GLN A 90 -11.67 -17.40 -14.19
CA GLN A 90 -11.53 -16.36 -15.21
C GLN A 90 -11.19 -15.04 -14.53
N VAL A 91 -10.28 -14.28 -15.13
CA VAL A 91 -9.83 -12.98 -14.64
C VAL A 91 -9.80 -12.01 -15.81
N GLU A 92 -10.48 -10.88 -15.67
CA GLU A 92 -10.45 -9.78 -16.60
C GLU A 92 -9.84 -8.55 -15.91
N VAL A 93 -8.97 -7.82 -16.61
CA VAL A 93 -8.32 -6.62 -16.11
C VAL A 93 -8.65 -5.45 -17.02
N LEU A 94 -9.13 -4.38 -16.42
CA LEU A 94 -9.43 -3.12 -17.10
C LEU A 94 -8.68 -1.97 -16.43
N PHE A 95 -8.21 -1.04 -17.25
CA PHE A 95 -7.72 0.26 -16.80
C PHE A 95 -8.76 1.33 -17.12
N ASP A 96 -8.87 2.34 -16.26
CA ASP A 96 -9.76 3.48 -16.53
C ASP A 96 -9.33 4.25 -17.80
N HIS A 97 -8.03 4.22 -18.13
CA HIS A 97 -7.46 4.88 -19.31
C HIS A 97 -6.36 4.01 -19.93
N ALA A 98 -6.20 4.13 -21.26
CA ALA A 98 -5.16 3.42 -22.01
C ALA A 98 -3.72 3.87 -21.68
N GLY A 99 -3.58 5.06 -21.08
CA GLY A 99 -2.32 5.61 -20.61
C GLY A 99 -2.49 6.48 -19.39
N VAL A 100 -1.45 6.61 -18.58
CA VAL A 100 -1.43 7.45 -17.39
C VAL A 100 -0.22 8.37 -17.44
N THR A 101 -0.41 9.63 -17.05
CA THR A 101 0.64 10.64 -17.05
C THR A 101 1.53 10.46 -15.81
N GLN A 102 2.84 10.73 -15.94
CA GLN A 102 3.74 10.89 -14.78
C GLN A 102 3.11 11.84 -13.75
N GLY A 103 3.16 11.46 -12.49
CA GLY A 103 2.54 12.19 -11.38
C GLY A 103 1.07 11.86 -11.14
N HIS A 104 0.42 11.07 -11.97
CA HIS A 104 -1.00 10.73 -11.84
C HIS A 104 -1.21 9.32 -11.27
N THR A 105 -2.48 8.98 -11.05
CA THR A 105 -2.91 7.70 -10.48
C THR A 105 -3.54 6.82 -11.55
N ALA A 106 -3.02 5.60 -11.72
CA ALA A 106 -3.68 4.54 -12.48
C ALA A 106 -4.69 3.80 -11.60
N VAL A 107 -5.88 3.54 -12.13
CA VAL A 107 -6.88 2.67 -11.50
C VAL A 107 -6.92 1.35 -12.25
N VAL A 108 -6.69 0.25 -11.51
CA VAL A 108 -6.72 -1.11 -12.01
C VAL A 108 -7.99 -1.78 -11.50
N ARG A 109 -8.91 -2.15 -12.39
CA ARG A 109 -10.10 -2.92 -12.09
C ARG A 109 -9.88 -4.37 -12.47
N VAL A 110 -10.25 -5.29 -11.61
CA VAL A 110 -10.15 -6.72 -11.86
C VAL A 110 -11.50 -7.36 -11.57
N THR A 111 -12.06 -8.02 -12.59
CA THR A 111 -13.29 -8.80 -12.44
C THR A 111 -12.94 -10.29 -12.52
N THR A 112 -13.54 -11.07 -11.64
CA THR A 112 -13.38 -12.52 -11.58
C THR A 112 -14.73 -13.20 -11.65
N ASN A 113 -14.80 -14.43 -12.16
CA ASN A 113 -16.08 -15.17 -12.25
C ASN A 113 -16.51 -15.80 -10.92
N ARG A 114 -15.71 -15.66 -9.86
CA ARG A 114 -15.97 -16.12 -8.50
C ARG A 114 -15.00 -15.48 -7.50
N SER A 115 -15.33 -15.60 -6.20
CA SER A 115 -14.50 -15.06 -5.12
C SER A 115 -13.08 -15.61 -5.18
N CYS A 116 -12.09 -14.69 -5.08
CA CYS A 116 -10.67 -15.05 -5.06
C CYS A 116 -9.85 -13.98 -4.31
N ARG A 117 -8.62 -14.34 -3.95
CA ARG A 117 -7.62 -13.41 -3.42
C ARG A 117 -6.77 -12.93 -4.57
N LEU A 118 -6.54 -11.61 -4.62
CA LEU A 118 -5.69 -10.99 -5.62
C LEU A 118 -4.35 -10.55 -5.02
N ALA A 119 -3.31 -10.66 -5.82
CA ALA A 119 -2.01 -10.05 -5.62
C ALA A 119 -1.50 -9.54 -6.97
N GLY A 120 -0.71 -8.48 -6.98
CA GLY A 120 -0.18 -7.97 -8.24
C GLY A 120 0.81 -6.84 -8.04
N SER A 121 1.39 -6.42 -9.17
CA SER A 121 2.30 -5.26 -9.22
C SER A 121 2.16 -4.52 -10.55
N LEU A 122 2.42 -3.21 -10.51
CA LEU A 122 2.65 -2.38 -11.70
C LEU A 122 4.13 -1.97 -11.70
N GLY A 123 4.91 -2.51 -12.63
CA GLY A 123 6.37 -2.47 -12.51
C GLY A 123 6.80 -3.08 -11.17
N ASP A 124 7.61 -2.35 -10.40
CA ASP A 124 8.08 -2.76 -9.07
C ASP A 124 7.10 -2.41 -7.95
N GLN A 125 6.05 -1.61 -8.22
CA GLN A 125 5.07 -1.20 -7.22
C GLN A 125 4.08 -2.33 -6.94
N ARG A 126 4.04 -2.80 -5.67
CA ARG A 126 3.01 -3.74 -5.23
C ARG A 126 1.64 -3.05 -5.18
N LEU A 127 0.61 -3.74 -5.66
CA LEU A 127 -0.77 -3.26 -5.63
C LEU A 127 -1.52 -3.79 -4.42
N SER A 128 -2.25 -2.88 -3.75
CA SER A 128 -3.20 -3.21 -2.67
C SER A 128 -4.60 -3.30 -3.27
N PHE A 129 -5.09 -4.52 -3.48
CA PHE A 129 -6.44 -4.73 -4.00
C PHE A 129 -7.48 -4.60 -2.89
N VAL A 130 -8.51 -3.82 -3.15
CA VAL A 130 -9.74 -3.78 -2.35
C VAL A 130 -10.84 -4.52 -3.10
N THR A 131 -11.64 -5.32 -2.38
CA THR A 131 -12.78 -6.03 -2.95
C THR A 131 -14.01 -5.14 -2.83
N VAL A 132 -14.69 -4.91 -3.96
CA VAL A 132 -15.91 -4.09 -4.03
C VAL A 132 -17.13 -4.93 -3.71
N ASP A 133 -17.26 -6.13 -4.33
CA ASP A 133 -18.43 -7.00 -4.16
C ASP A 133 -18.15 -8.51 -4.21
N GLY A 134 -16.96 -8.96 -3.90
CA GLY A 134 -16.62 -10.39 -3.92
C GLY A 134 -16.06 -10.91 -5.25
N THR A 135 -16.43 -10.33 -6.39
CA THR A 135 -15.91 -10.64 -7.74
C THR A 135 -15.30 -9.44 -8.43
N GLU A 136 -15.63 -8.24 -7.98
CA GLU A 136 -15.02 -7.00 -8.44
C GLU A 136 -13.98 -6.51 -7.44
N HIS A 137 -12.81 -6.21 -7.97
CA HIS A 137 -11.67 -5.74 -7.19
C HIS A 137 -11.06 -4.53 -7.85
N MET A 138 -10.43 -3.69 -7.03
CA MET A 138 -9.82 -2.46 -7.48
C MET A 138 -8.51 -2.23 -6.78
N ALA A 139 -7.54 -1.65 -7.49
CA ALA A 139 -6.29 -1.17 -6.91
C ALA A 139 -5.91 0.17 -7.53
N PHE A 140 -5.19 0.98 -6.74
CA PHE A 140 -4.66 2.26 -7.17
C PHE A 140 -3.13 2.16 -7.25
N ALA A 141 -2.55 2.68 -8.33
CA ALA A 141 -1.11 2.75 -8.52
C ALA A 141 -0.68 4.19 -8.80
N GLY A 142 0.19 4.74 -7.97
CA GLY A 142 0.81 6.03 -8.22
C GLY A 142 1.90 5.94 -9.29
N ILE A 143 1.92 6.87 -10.23
CA ILE A 143 2.99 6.97 -11.22
C ILE A 143 3.89 8.13 -10.83
N SER A 144 5.15 7.84 -10.52
CA SER A 144 6.12 8.86 -10.11
C SER A 144 6.30 9.94 -11.17
N ALA A 145 6.55 11.18 -10.73
CA ALA A 145 6.97 12.27 -11.62
C ALA A 145 8.28 12.00 -12.38
N VAL A 146 9.05 10.99 -11.94
CA VAL A 146 10.30 10.54 -12.56
C VAL A 146 10.22 9.14 -13.15
N ALA A 147 9.03 8.56 -13.24
CA ALA A 147 8.86 7.24 -13.84
C ALA A 147 9.36 7.24 -15.30
N GLU A 148 9.91 6.13 -15.76
CA GLU A 148 10.23 5.97 -17.18
C GLU A 148 8.94 5.99 -18.01
N THR A 149 8.97 6.71 -19.14
CA THR A 149 7.85 6.76 -20.08
C THR A 149 7.87 5.52 -20.98
N GLY A 150 6.70 5.07 -21.39
CA GLY A 150 6.56 3.85 -22.18
C GLY A 150 5.67 2.81 -21.50
N PRO A 151 5.68 1.56 -21.98
CA PRO A 151 4.85 0.50 -21.42
C PRO A 151 5.38 0.07 -20.04
N SER A 152 4.51 0.10 -19.02
CA SER A 152 4.77 -0.47 -17.70
C SER A 152 3.95 -1.74 -17.52
N GLN A 153 4.62 -2.83 -17.11
CA GLN A 153 3.99 -4.13 -16.98
C GLN A 153 3.11 -4.21 -15.73
N LEU A 154 1.87 -4.66 -15.91
CA LEU A 154 0.97 -5.07 -14.84
C LEU A 154 0.96 -6.61 -14.75
N LEU A 155 1.23 -7.13 -13.57
CA LEU A 155 1.03 -8.53 -13.20
C LEU A 155 -0.14 -8.61 -12.21
N VAL A 156 -1.14 -9.45 -12.51
CA VAL A 156 -2.23 -9.80 -11.58
C VAL A 156 -2.23 -11.30 -11.39
N ARG A 157 -2.27 -11.75 -10.15
CA ARG A 157 -2.43 -13.16 -9.75
C ARG A 157 -3.71 -13.30 -8.95
N ALA A 158 -4.58 -14.20 -9.37
CA ALA A 158 -5.82 -14.54 -8.68
C ALA A 158 -5.72 -15.97 -8.17
N ARG A 159 -6.16 -16.21 -6.92
CA ARG A 159 -6.25 -17.53 -6.30
C ARG A 159 -7.64 -17.71 -5.72
N ALA A 160 -8.39 -18.67 -6.24
CA ALA A 160 -9.70 -19.05 -5.75
C ALA A 160 -9.59 -19.94 -4.49
N GLU A 161 -10.68 -20.08 -3.74
CA GLU A 161 -10.73 -20.87 -2.50
C GLU A 161 -10.46 -22.36 -2.73
N ASP A 162 -10.83 -22.90 -3.91
CA ASP A 162 -10.54 -24.28 -4.30
C ASP A 162 -9.09 -24.53 -4.73
N GLY A 163 -8.23 -23.51 -4.64
CA GLY A 163 -6.80 -23.56 -4.96
C GLY A 163 -6.46 -23.32 -6.42
N GLN A 164 -7.45 -23.10 -7.32
CA GLN A 164 -7.14 -22.70 -8.70
C GLN A 164 -6.47 -21.34 -8.72
N GLU A 165 -5.45 -21.22 -9.56
CA GLU A 165 -4.68 -19.97 -9.73
C GLU A 165 -4.71 -19.55 -11.19
N MET A 166 -4.75 -18.23 -11.40
CA MET A 166 -4.58 -17.60 -12.70
C MET A 166 -3.66 -16.41 -12.59
N ALA A 167 -2.75 -16.26 -13.53
CA ALA A 167 -1.91 -15.08 -13.66
C ALA A 167 -2.16 -14.41 -15.01
N LEU A 168 -2.33 -13.08 -14.97
CA LEU A 168 -2.51 -12.25 -16.16
C LEU A 168 -1.41 -11.21 -16.19
N VAL A 169 -0.79 -11.04 -17.36
CA VAL A 169 0.22 -10.01 -17.61
C VAL A 169 -0.30 -9.12 -18.73
N THR A 170 -0.30 -7.82 -18.48
CA THR A 170 -0.65 -6.79 -19.47
C THR A 170 0.23 -5.57 -19.24
N SER A 171 -0.02 -4.44 -19.89
CA SER A 171 0.73 -3.21 -19.68
C SER A 171 -0.15 -1.98 -19.81
N ILE A 172 0.24 -0.90 -19.11
CA ILE A 172 -0.30 0.43 -19.29
C ILE A 172 0.78 1.35 -19.82
N GLN A 173 0.41 2.32 -20.67
CA GLN A 173 1.34 3.29 -21.22
C GLN A 173 1.57 4.44 -20.23
N ILE A 174 2.81 4.67 -19.79
CA ILE A 174 3.19 5.86 -19.03
C ILE A 174 3.54 6.99 -20.01
N VAL A 175 2.85 8.13 -19.84
CA VAL A 175 3.01 9.31 -20.68
C VAL A 175 3.77 10.39 -19.91
N ALA A 176 4.60 11.16 -20.61
CA ALA A 176 5.41 12.23 -20.00
C ALA A 176 4.52 13.32 -19.37
N GLY A 177 4.80 13.66 -18.11
CA GLY A 177 4.27 14.81 -17.41
C GLY A 177 5.02 16.10 -17.78
N ARG A 178 4.46 17.24 -17.42
CA ARG A 178 5.10 18.55 -17.58
C ARG A 178 5.33 19.14 -16.20
N PHE A 179 6.58 19.31 -15.82
CA PHE A 179 6.97 19.79 -14.50
C PHE A 179 7.86 21.03 -14.59
N GLY A 180 7.63 21.97 -13.67
CA GLY A 180 8.42 23.18 -13.53
C GLY A 180 9.85 22.91 -12.99
N ARG A 181 10.60 23.97 -12.81
CA ARG A 181 11.90 23.98 -12.15
C ARG A 181 11.98 25.19 -11.23
N GLU A 182 12.55 25.01 -10.04
CA GLU A 182 12.80 26.07 -9.08
C GLU A 182 14.14 25.87 -8.38
N VAL A 183 14.73 26.96 -7.95
CA VAL A 183 15.94 26.98 -7.11
C VAL A 183 15.51 27.49 -5.74
N LEU A 184 15.79 26.70 -4.70
CA LEU A 184 15.47 27.06 -3.33
C LEU A 184 16.74 27.46 -2.57
N HIS A 185 16.67 28.59 -1.89
CA HIS A 185 17.75 29.11 -1.03
C HIS A 185 17.28 29.05 0.43
N PHE A 186 18.04 28.37 1.25
CA PHE A 186 17.73 28.24 2.67
C PHE A 186 18.76 29.03 3.51
N SER A 187 18.32 29.51 4.67
CA SER A 187 19.26 30.02 5.65
C SER A 187 20.24 28.91 6.08
N PRO A 188 21.47 29.24 6.51
CA PRO A 188 22.46 28.24 6.93
C PRO A 188 21.94 27.26 8.02
N THR A 189 21.02 27.72 8.87
CA THR A 189 20.39 26.90 9.92
C THR A 189 19.46 25.89 9.33
N VAL A 190 18.59 26.30 8.40
CA VAL A 190 17.59 25.43 7.75
C VAL A 190 18.28 24.48 6.78
N ALA A 191 19.33 24.91 6.07
CA ALA A 191 20.09 24.07 5.14
C ALA A 191 20.73 22.83 5.81
N LYS A 192 20.96 22.84 7.12
CA LYS A 192 21.42 21.65 7.87
C LYS A 192 20.44 20.49 7.80
N LEU A 193 19.15 20.76 7.64
CA LEU A 193 18.12 19.73 7.49
C LEU A 193 18.20 18.96 6.16
N LEU A 194 19.03 19.43 5.22
CA LEU A 194 19.36 18.71 3.98
C LEU A 194 20.41 17.61 4.18
N ALA A 195 20.95 17.44 5.39
CA ALA A 195 21.90 16.37 5.69
C ALA A 195 21.29 14.99 5.39
N PRO A 196 22.01 14.10 4.68
CA PRO A 196 21.48 12.80 4.28
C PRO A 196 20.97 11.95 5.45
N GLU A 197 21.65 12.04 6.59
CA GLU A 197 21.32 11.29 7.81
C GLU A 197 19.94 11.70 8.34
N ILE A 198 19.65 12.99 8.39
CA ILE A 198 18.37 13.56 8.83
C ILE A 198 17.26 13.11 7.87
N GLN A 199 17.53 13.18 6.56
CA GLN A 199 16.54 12.76 5.57
C GLN A 199 16.26 11.25 5.62
N GLN A 200 17.30 10.42 5.83
CA GLN A 200 17.15 8.97 5.93
C GLN A 200 16.36 8.56 7.19
N GLU A 201 16.66 9.18 8.34
CA GLU A 201 15.92 8.94 9.58
C GLU A 201 14.44 9.28 9.42
N GLU A 202 14.13 10.46 8.85
CA GLU A 202 12.75 10.85 8.61
C GLU A 202 12.06 9.96 7.59
N GLN A 203 12.74 9.54 6.50
CA GLN A 203 12.17 8.60 5.53
C GLN A 203 11.85 7.24 6.16
N ALA A 204 12.67 6.74 7.06
CA ALA A 204 12.39 5.50 7.80
C ALA A 204 11.12 5.64 8.65
N ARG A 205 10.97 6.77 9.35
CA ARG A 205 9.78 7.07 10.17
C ARG A 205 8.50 7.17 9.31
N LEU A 206 8.61 7.80 8.15
CA LEU A 206 7.49 7.89 7.20
C LEU A 206 7.14 6.53 6.60
N ALA A 207 8.14 5.68 6.30
CA ALA A 207 7.90 4.34 5.82
C ALA A 207 7.07 3.50 6.80
N GLU A 208 7.30 3.66 8.11
CA GLU A 208 6.47 3.03 9.16
C GLU A 208 5.01 3.52 9.09
N ALA A 209 4.79 4.84 8.94
CA ALA A 209 3.45 5.41 8.83
C ALA A 209 2.68 4.93 7.58
N TYR A 210 3.39 4.67 6.48
CA TYR A 210 2.81 4.17 5.22
C TYR A 210 2.78 2.63 5.12
N ALA A 211 3.31 1.89 6.10
CA ALA A 211 3.49 0.44 6.01
C ALA A 211 2.17 -0.34 5.93
N THR A 212 1.11 0.19 6.53
CA THR A 212 -0.21 -0.45 6.55
C THR A 212 -1.29 0.54 6.17
N SER A 213 -2.26 0.09 5.36
CA SER A 213 -3.42 0.88 5.00
C SER A 213 -4.69 0.07 5.21
N GLN A 214 -5.80 0.75 5.48
CA GLN A 214 -7.10 0.10 5.59
C GLN A 214 -7.44 -0.66 4.31
N PRO A 215 -7.94 -1.92 4.39
CA PRO A 215 -8.25 -2.74 3.22
C PRO A 215 -9.56 -2.33 2.54
N LYS A 216 -9.98 -1.10 2.69
CA LYS A 216 -11.20 -0.52 2.12
C LYS A 216 -10.99 0.97 1.85
N VAL A 217 -11.72 1.50 0.90
CA VAL A 217 -11.81 2.94 0.62
C VAL A 217 -12.57 3.63 1.75
N LEU A 218 -12.03 4.73 2.28
CA LEU A 218 -12.65 5.54 3.34
C LEU A 218 -13.19 6.88 2.83
N TRP A 219 -12.80 7.31 1.63
CA TRP A 219 -13.27 8.56 1.02
C TRP A 219 -14.57 8.36 0.22
N ALA A 220 -15.23 9.47 -0.07
CA ALA A 220 -16.35 9.54 -0.99
C ALA A 220 -16.26 10.84 -1.80
N GLY A 221 -16.33 10.73 -3.13
CA GLY A 221 -16.17 11.87 -4.04
C GLY A 221 -14.74 12.41 -4.14
N PRO A 222 -14.54 13.52 -4.84
CA PRO A 222 -13.24 14.19 -4.95
C PRO A 222 -12.74 14.70 -3.60
N PHE A 223 -11.42 14.77 -3.43
CA PHE A 223 -10.79 15.39 -2.27
C PHE A 223 -11.02 16.90 -2.30
N ILE A 224 -11.11 17.53 -1.15
CA ILE A 224 -11.18 18.99 -1.05
C ILE A 224 -9.80 19.60 -0.81
N TRP A 225 -9.61 20.84 -1.19
CA TRP A 225 -8.42 21.62 -0.83
C TRP A 225 -8.33 21.78 0.70
N PRO A 226 -7.17 21.43 1.31
CA PRO A 226 -7.03 21.48 2.77
C PRO A 226 -6.88 22.89 3.34
N ASN A 227 -6.60 23.87 2.50
CA ASN A 227 -6.51 25.30 2.84
C ASN A 227 -6.98 26.15 1.65
N GLN A 228 -7.34 27.41 1.90
CA GLN A 228 -7.91 28.33 0.90
C GLN A 228 -6.87 29.24 0.21
N GLY A 229 -5.58 29.03 0.48
CA GLY A 229 -4.50 29.79 -0.12
C GLY A 229 -4.28 29.50 -1.61
N GLU A 230 -3.44 30.30 -2.25
CA GLU A 230 -2.99 30.07 -3.63
C GLU A 230 -1.88 29.02 -3.67
N ILE A 231 -1.76 28.27 -4.76
CA ILE A 231 -0.66 27.36 -4.99
C ILE A 231 0.59 28.17 -5.32
N THR A 232 1.63 28.02 -4.50
CA THR A 232 2.91 28.70 -4.67
C THR A 232 3.98 27.83 -5.32
N SER A 233 3.87 26.49 -5.18
CA SER A 233 4.74 25.53 -5.86
C SER A 233 3.96 24.26 -6.22
N ASP A 234 4.06 23.84 -7.47
CA ASP A 234 3.34 22.72 -8.03
C ASP A 234 4.04 21.39 -7.75
N PHE A 235 3.25 20.31 -7.70
CA PHE A 235 3.76 18.93 -7.69
C PHE A 235 4.71 18.68 -8.87
N GLY A 236 5.74 17.87 -8.64
CA GLY A 236 6.67 17.43 -9.67
C GLY A 236 7.72 18.48 -10.06
N THR A 237 7.61 19.72 -9.56
CA THR A 237 8.60 20.77 -9.81
C THR A 237 9.99 20.29 -9.41
N ARG A 238 10.95 20.35 -10.35
CA ARG A 238 12.34 19.94 -10.13
C ARG A 238 13.01 21.00 -9.25
N ARG A 239 13.49 20.56 -8.09
CA ARG A 239 14.11 21.44 -7.08
C ARG A 239 15.62 21.33 -7.12
N THR A 240 16.30 22.48 -7.17
CA THR A 240 17.74 22.59 -6.94
C THR A 240 17.93 23.31 -5.61
N TYR A 241 18.75 22.76 -4.73
CA TYR A 241 19.07 23.35 -3.43
C TYR A 241 20.48 23.93 -3.51
N GLU A 242 20.61 25.24 -3.40
CA GLU A 242 21.86 25.94 -3.68
C GLU A 242 22.39 25.52 -5.08
N ASP A 243 23.52 24.91 -5.18
CA ASP A 243 24.14 24.44 -6.43
C ASP A 243 24.03 22.91 -6.61
N ARG A 244 23.19 22.22 -5.80
CA ARG A 244 23.02 20.76 -5.88
C ARG A 244 21.71 20.42 -6.54
N GLU A 245 21.74 19.46 -7.47
CA GLU A 245 20.54 18.84 -7.98
C GLU A 245 19.78 18.19 -6.81
N GLY A 246 18.56 18.65 -6.59
CA GLY A 246 17.65 18.11 -5.59
C GLY A 246 16.74 17.02 -6.18
N SER A 247 15.70 16.69 -5.44
CA SER A 247 14.62 15.83 -5.90
C SER A 247 13.55 16.66 -6.65
N TYR A 248 12.38 16.10 -6.79
CA TYR A 248 11.18 16.83 -7.22
C TYR A 248 10.27 17.14 -6.03
N HIS A 249 9.43 18.15 -6.17
CA HIS A 249 8.40 18.50 -5.19
C HIS A 249 7.34 17.40 -5.11
N ALA A 250 7.22 16.71 -3.97
CA ALA A 250 6.36 15.54 -3.80
C ALA A 250 4.88 15.87 -3.52
N GLY A 251 4.53 17.16 -3.44
CA GLY A 251 3.19 17.66 -3.16
C GLY A 251 2.93 19.01 -3.82
N VAL A 252 2.04 19.77 -3.26
CA VAL A 252 1.79 21.17 -3.60
C VAL A 252 2.01 22.04 -2.37
N ASP A 253 2.60 23.22 -2.55
CA ASP A 253 2.72 24.24 -1.51
C ASP A 253 1.58 25.26 -1.68
N ILE A 254 0.83 25.48 -0.60
CA ILE A 254 -0.35 26.35 -0.56
C ILE A 254 -0.03 27.50 0.40
N SER A 255 -0.10 28.74 -0.08
CA SER A 255 0.14 29.94 0.75
C SER A 255 -0.85 29.98 1.93
N GLY A 256 -0.41 30.54 3.06
CA GLY A 256 -1.25 30.74 4.23
C GLY A 256 -0.52 31.52 5.32
N SER A 257 -1.31 32.18 6.16
CA SER A 257 -0.80 32.85 7.35
C SER A 257 -0.63 31.82 8.48
N ILE A 258 0.37 32.03 9.33
CA ILE A 258 0.52 31.19 10.54
C ILE A 258 -0.79 31.25 11.35
N GLY A 259 -1.33 30.06 11.65
CA GLY A 259 -2.59 29.92 12.38
C GLY A 259 -3.81 29.67 11.50
N ASP A 260 -3.73 29.81 10.17
CA ASP A 260 -4.81 29.46 9.26
C ASP A 260 -5.19 27.97 9.39
N PRO A 261 -6.49 27.62 9.30
CA PRO A 261 -6.91 26.24 9.49
C PRO A 261 -6.44 25.33 8.35
N VAL A 262 -5.92 24.16 8.73
CA VAL A 262 -5.62 23.04 7.80
C VAL A 262 -6.65 21.95 8.05
N ARG A 263 -7.33 21.52 6.99
CA ARG A 263 -8.45 20.59 7.03
C ARG A 263 -8.13 19.27 6.35
N ALA A 264 -8.75 18.19 6.80
CA ALA A 264 -8.71 16.89 6.14
C ALA A 264 -9.29 16.98 4.73
N SER A 265 -8.50 16.64 3.72
CA SER A 265 -8.95 16.68 2.31
C SER A 265 -9.98 15.60 1.98
N ALA A 266 -10.01 14.50 2.73
CA ALA A 266 -11.00 13.44 2.66
C ALA A 266 -11.11 12.76 4.04
N ALA A 267 -12.12 11.88 4.21
CA ALA A 267 -12.22 11.06 5.41
C ALA A 267 -11.04 10.06 5.48
N GLY A 268 -10.56 9.80 6.71
CA GLY A 268 -9.41 8.92 6.93
C GLY A 268 -9.14 8.66 8.40
N ILE A 269 -8.05 7.95 8.65
CA ILE A 269 -7.53 7.67 10.00
C ILE A 269 -6.15 8.32 10.11
N VAL A 270 -5.90 9.04 11.19
CA VAL A 270 -4.59 9.64 11.48
C VAL A 270 -3.59 8.52 11.79
N VAL A 271 -2.55 8.39 10.96
CA VAL A 271 -1.47 7.40 11.15
C VAL A 271 -0.16 8.01 11.62
N LEU A 272 -0.02 9.34 11.51
CA LEU A 272 1.10 10.10 12.06
C LEU A 272 0.59 11.49 12.49
N ALA A 273 1.03 11.94 13.67
CA ALA A 273 0.74 13.29 14.21
C ALA A 273 1.90 13.66 15.15
N GLU A 274 3.00 14.18 14.60
CA GLU A 274 4.22 14.46 15.37
C GLU A 274 5.09 15.53 14.71
N SER A 275 6.12 15.98 15.43
CA SER A 275 7.13 16.92 14.91
C SER A 275 8.28 16.14 14.29
N LEU A 276 8.52 16.39 13.01
CA LEU A 276 9.61 15.83 12.21
C LEU A 276 10.63 16.93 11.91
N GLN A 277 11.86 16.55 11.54
CA GLN A 277 12.91 17.52 11.31
C GLN A 277 12.73 18.27 9.98
N VAL A 278 12.47 17.56 8.90
CA VAL A 278 12.31 18.12 7.55
C VAL A 278 10.90 18.62 7.32
N ARG A 279 9.90 17.78 7.62
CA ARG A 279 8.47 18.11 7.44
C ARG A 279 7.91 19.02 8.53
N GLY A 280 8.67 19.30 9.60
CA GLY A 280 8.15 20.03 10.76
C GLY A 280 7.01 19.29 11.44
N ASN A 281 6.09 20.01 12.05
CA ASN A 281 4.87 19.40 12.58
C ASN A 281 4.04 18.85 11.41
N ALA A 282 3.77 17.54 11.44
CA ALA A 282 3.14 16.84 10.33
C ALA A 282 2.00 15.94 10.78
N VAL A 283 0.97 15.86 9.95
CA VAL A 283 -0.14 14.91 10.08
C VAL A 283 -0.20 14.08 8.81
N ILE A 284 -0.37 12.76 8.95
CA ILE A 284 -0.62 11.85 7.83
C ILE A 284 -1.94 11.14 8.08
N LEU A 285 -2.80 11.13 7.06
CA LEU A 285 -4.06 10.39 7.03
C LEU A 285 -3.94 9.17 6.12
N ASP A 286 -4.40 8.01 6.59
CA ASP A 286 -4.71 6.84 5.77
C ASP A 286 -6.16 6.93 5.31
N HIS A 287 -6.38 7.01 4.00
CA HIS A 287 -7.71 7.01 3.37
C HIS A 287 -8.15 5.61 2.94
N GLY A 288 -7.32 4.60 3.23
CA GLY A 288 -7.53 3.22 2.78
C GLY A 288 -7.04 2.94 1.37
N ALA A 289 -7.05 1.67 0.98
CA ALA A 289 -6.63 1.21 -0.35
C ALA A 289 -5.19 1.63 -0.76
N GLY A 290 -4.31 1.92 0.19
CA GLY A 290 -2.95 2.41 -0.05
C GLY A 290 -2.85 3.89 -0.41
N VAL A 291 -3.91 4.68 -0.15
CA VAL A 291 -3.96 6.13 -0.40
C VAL A 291 -3.76 6.90 0.90
N PHE A 292 -2.78 7.80 0.91
CA PHE A 292 -2.44 8.63 2.07
C PHE A 292 -2.33 10.10 1.67
N SER A 293 -2.68 11.00 2.60
CA SER A 293 -2.36 12.42 2.47
C SER A 293 -1.53 12.92 3.65
N SER A 294 -0.60 13.84 3.37
CA SER A 294 0.28 14.43 4.39
C SER A 294 0.13 15.94 4.39
N TYR A 295 0.13 16.51 5.59
CA TYR A 295 -0.04 17.93 5.87
C TYR A 295 1.13 18.37 6.73
N CYS A 296 2.06 19.15 6.16
CA CYS A 296 3.35 19.44 6.75
C CYS A 296 3.54 20.93 7.05
N HIS A 297 4.61 21.25 7.77
CA HIS A 297 5.03 22.60 8.18
C HIS A 297 4.05 23.30 9.11
N LEU A 298 3.21 22.52 9.82
CA LEU A 298 2.18 23.04 10.69
C LEU A 298 2.79 23.85 11.86
N ASP A 299 2.08 24.88 12.30
CA ASP A 299 2.35 25.57 13.57
C ASP A 299 2.02 24.68 14.76
N ARG A 300 0.83 24.04 14.72
CA ARG A 300 0.41 23.07 15.71
C ARG A 300 -0.48 21.98 15.11
N ILE A 301 -0.45 20.83 15.72
CA ILE A 301 -1.29 19.66 15.41
C ILE A 301 -2.50 19.67 16.36
N GLU A 302 -3.71 19.43 15.82
CA GLU A 302 -4.96 19.42 16.59
C GLU A 302 -5.65 18.04 16.62
N VAL A 303 -4.95 16.99 16.16
CA VAL A 303 -5.42 15.59 16.11
C VAL A 303 -4.39 14.64 16.70
N GLN A 304 -4.76 13.38 16.94
CA GLN A 304 -3.88 12.34 17.46
C GLN A 304 -3.92 11.08 16.63
N VAL A 305 -2.86 10.27 16.67
CA VAL A 305 -2.77 8.98 15.97
C VAL A 305 -3.92 8.06 16.41
N GLY A 306 -4.52 7.38 15.43
CA GLY A 306 -5.69 6.51 15.59
C GLY A 306 -7.03 7.25 15.50
N GLN A 307 -7.05 8.59 15.49
CA GLN A 307 -8.28 9.37 15.35
C GLN A 307 -8.85 9.21 13.93
N ALA A 308 -10.15 8.87 13.85
CA ALA A 308 -10.89 8.94 12.60
C ALA A 308 -11.35 10.38 12.36
N VAL A 309 -11.13 10.88 11.16
CA VAL A 309 -11.52 12.23 10.74
C VAL A 309 -12.45 12.17 9.52
N ARG A 310 -13.32 13.14 9.42
CA ARG A 310 -14.19 13.38 8.26
C ARG A 310 -13.56 14.43 7.35
N VAL A 311 -13.99 14.45 6.09
CA VAL A 311 -13.65 15.53 5.17
C VAL A 311 -13.99 16.89 5.80
N GLY A 312 -13.03 17.83 5.79
CA GLY A 312 -13.19 19.18 6.33
C GLY A 312 -12.90 19.34 7.83
N ASP A 313 -12.70 18.26 8.58
CA ASP A 313 -12.27 18.32 9.98
C ASP A 313 -10.90 19.02 10.09
N THR A 314 -10.70 19.84 11.10
CA THR A 314 -9.44 20.54 11.33
C THR A 314 -8.37 19.57 11.84
N LEU A 315 -7.22 19.54 11.18
CA LEU A 315 -6.07 18.72 11.53
C LEU A 315 -5.01 19.48 12.31
N GLY A 316 -4.93 20.79 12.08
CA GLY A 316 -3.92 21.67 12.64
C GLY A 316 -3.97 23.06 12.01
N ARG A 317 -2.87 23.79 12.13
CA ARG A 317 -2.75 25.18 11.61
C ARG A 317 -1.52 25.33 10.75
N VAL A 318 -1.64 26.16 9.69
CA VAL A 318 -0.50 26.56 8.85
C VAL A 318 0.61 27.13 9.72
N GLY A 319 1.84 26.78 9.43
CA GLY A 319 3.01 27.23 10.15
C GLY A 319 4.22 27.45 9.25
N ALA A 320 5.40 27.39 9.86
CA ALA A 320 6.69 27.52 9.18
C ALA A 320 7.74 26.61 9.85
N THR A 321 7.34 25.42 10.29
CA THR A 321 8.23 24.46 10.95
C THR A 321 8.93 23.55 9.95
N GLY A 322 10.16 23.09 10.26
CA GLY A 322 10.95 22.21 9.41
C GLY A 322 11.71 22.92 8.29
N LEU A 323 11.87 22.24 7.14
CA LEU A 323 12.64 22.71 5.99
C LEU A 323 11.79 23.62 5.10
N VAL A 324 11.69 24.89 5.44
CA VAL A 324 10.86 25.90 4.74
C VAL A 324 11.60 27.20 4.49
N THR A 325 11.14 27.95 3.50
CA THR A 325 11.57 29.34 3.21
C THR A 325 10.63 30.38 3.80
N GLY A 326 9.41 29.98 4.19
CA GLY A 326 8.39 30.85 4.74
C GLY A 326 7.14 30.07 5.13
N ALA A 327 6.13 30.77 5.68
CA ALA A 327 4.87 30.14 6.10
C ALA A 327 4.05 29.64 4.90
N HIS A 328 3.69 28.37 4.89
CA HIS A 328 2.83 27.71 3.91
C HIS A 328 2.36 26.35 4.41
N LEU A 329 1.39 25.74 3.75
CA LEU A 329 1.04 24.34 3.89
C LEU A 329 1.68 23.55 2.74
N HIS A 330 2.51 22.55 3.06
CA HIS A 330 2.89 21.51 2.10
C HIS A 330 1.87 20.37 2.20
N TRP A 331 1.14 20.12 1.10
CA TRP A 331 0.16 19.03 1.00
C TRP A 331 0.61 18.00 -0.02
N GLU A 332 0.79 16.77 0.44
CA GLU A 332 1.27 15.63 -0.35
C GLU A 332 0.21 14.54 -0.41
N LEU A 333 0.08 13.87 -1.54
CA LEU A 333 -0.73 12.68 -1.72
C LEU A 333 0.16 11.51 -2.17
N ARG A 334 -0.03 10.34 -1.54
CA ARG A 334 0.68 9.11 -1.92
C ARG A 334 -0.29 7.99 -2.23
N VAL A 335 0.03 7.24 -3.30
CA VAL A 335 -0.74 6.09 -3.75
C VAL A 335 0.22 4.90 -3.90
N GLY A 336 0.01 3.86 -3.10
CA GLY A 336 0.92 2.70 -3.06
C GLY A 336 2.38 3.08 -2.74
N GLY A 337 2.58 4.10 -1.87
CA GLY A 337 3.90 4.62 -1.48
C GLY A 337 4.51 5.64 -2.45
N VAL A 338 3.92 5.87 -3.62
CA VAL A 338 4.40 6.81 -4.64
C VAL A 338 3.67 8.14 -4.53
N ALA A 339 4.42 9.26 -4.49
CA ALA A 339 3.84 10.60 -4.49
C ALA A 339 3.20 10.91 -5.85
N VAL A 340 1.97 11.44 -5.81
CA VAL A 340 1.17 11.80 -6.99
C VAL A 340 0.66 13.24 -6.86
N ASP A 341 0.25 13.86 -7.98
CA ASP A 341 -0.28 15.22 -8.00
C ASP A 341 -1.61 15.30 -7.22
N PRO A 342 -1.66 15.99 -6.08
CA PRO A 342 -2.88 16.14 -5.31
C PRO A 342 -4.02 16.82 -6.09
N LYS A 343 -3.71 17.66 -7.08
CA LYS A 343 -4.70 18.35 -7.91
C LYS A 343 -5.57 17.39 -8.70
N GLU A 344 -5.00 16.26 -9.15
CA GLU A 344 -5.79 15.22 -9.82
C GLU A 344 -6.94 14.75 -8.92
N TRP A 345 -6.69 14.57 -7.63
CA TRP A 345 -7.65 14.03 -6.66
C TRP A 345 -8.71 15.05 -6.23
N THR A 346 -8.48 16.35 -6.44
CA THR A 346 -9.51 17.40 -6.22
C THR A 346 -10.47 17.56 -7.41
N THR A 347 -10.10 17.08 -8.58
CA THR A 347 -10.88 17.27 -9.82
C THR A 347 -11.44 15.97 -10.38
N ARG A 348 -10.75 14.85 -10.17
CA ARG A 348 -11.15 13.52 -10.60
C ARG A 348 -11.83 12.77 -9.46
N GLN A 349 -12.99 12.19 -9.73
CA GLN A 349 -13.62 11.27 -8.82
C GLN A 349 -12.97 9.89 -9.00
N PHE A 350 -12.32 9.42 -7.97
CA PHE A 350 -11.85 8.03 -7.86
C PHE A 350 -12.96 7.18 -7.26
N PRO A 351 -13.10 5.93 -7.75
CA PRO A 351 -14.17 5.02 -7.31
C PRO A 351 -14.03 4.59 -5.87
#